data_de589336b7bc40b2a052ea3132070b33
#
_entry.id   de589336b7bc40b2a052ea3132070b33
#
_cell.length_a   1.000
_cell.length_b   1.000
_cell.length_c   1.000
_cell.angle_alpha   90.00
_cell.angle_beta   90.00
_cell.angle_gamma   90.00
#
_symmetry.space_group_name_H-M   'P 1'
#
loop_
_entity.id
_entity.type
_entity.pdbx_description
1 polymer ?
#
loop_
_entity_poly.entity_id
_entity_poly.type
_entity_poly.pdbx_seq_one_letter_code
_entity_poly.pdbx_strand_id
1 'polypeptide(L)'
;MLRTLPFLLLLTFIGNSVSAQDRCTAHTLTQRFLNEQGLSTDIGRALDKLPAGQLKAGGSLTVPVAVHVVWNISAENVPDATIIDMIATMNEDYQGLNPDFGTVRATFTGAQGVPNITFCLAQIDPNGNATTGITRTQTSDTWFDPDLETNDMKSAPSGIAPWDPDSYLNIWICDIASGLGGGLITTGYAYLPVGGMVGSNIDGIVIDYNYGLDAGARTA
;
A
#
# COMPACT_ATOMS: atom_id res chain seq x y z
N MET A 1 12.69 -42.38 -58.62
CA MET A 1 13.01 -42.51 -57.18
C MET A 1 13.12 -41.11 -56.60
N LEU A 2 12.03 -40.62 -55.98
CA LEU A 2 11.99 -39.29 -55.36
C LEU A 2 12.31 -39.48 -53.88
N ARG A 3 13.40 -38.88 -53.40
CA ARG A 3 13.79 -38.87 -51.97
C ARG A 3 13.11 -37.69 -51.30
N THR A 4 12.17 -37.96 -50.43
CA THR A 4 11.53 -36.97 -49.53
C THR A 4 12.47 -36.70 -48.37
N LEU A 5 12.89 -35.42 -48.22
CA LEU A 5 13.64 -34.90 -47.08
C LEU A 5 12.64 -34.54 -45.97
N PRO A 6 12.79 -34.99 -44.72
CA PRO A 6 11.95 -34.56 -43.63
C PRO A 6 12.32 -33.13 -43.21
N PHE A 7 11.30 -32.25 -43.19
CA PHE A 7 11.40 -30.90 -42.70
C PHE A 7 11.36 -30.96 -41.14
N LEU A 8 12.51 -30.74 -40.53
CA LEU A 8 12.62 -30.67 -39.05
C LEU A 8 12.14 -29.31 -38.58
N LEU A 9 10.93 -29.25 -37.99
CA LEU A 9 10.36 -28.05 -37.40
C LEU A 9 11.03 -27.79 -36.07
N LEU A 10 11.96 -26.80 -36.01
CA LEU A 10 12.60 -26.37 -34.80
C LEU A 10 11.63 -25.44 -34.04
N LEU A 11 10.94 -25.96 -33.02
CA LEU A 11 10.16 -25.15 -32.09
C LEU A 11 11.14 -24.40 -31.17
N THR A 12 11.33 -23.12 -31.43
CA THR A 12 11.98 -22.23 -30.46
C THR A 12 10.99 -21.88 -29.35
N PHE A 13 11.18 -22.48 -28.19
CA PHE A 13 10.56 -22.02 -26.95
C PHE A 13 11.13 -20.64 -26.58
N ILE A 14 10.37 -19.58 -26.86
CA ILE A 14 10.66 -18.27 -26.25
C ILE A 14 10.19 -18.38 -24.80
N GLY A 15 11.10 -18.71 -23.91
CA GLY A 15 10.87 -18.65 -22.49
C GLY A 15 10.70 -17.20 -22.07
N ASN A 16 9.47 -16.77 -21.79
CA ASN A 16 9.27 -15.54 -21.05
C ASN A 16 9.81 -15.74 -19.64
N SER A 17 10.98 -15.18 -19.35
CA SER A 17 11.47 -15.07 -17.99
C SER A 17 10.57 -14.06 -17.27
N VAL A 18 9.60 -14.55 -16.50
CA VAL A 18 8.87 -13.71 -15.54
C VAL A 18 9.88 -13.30 -14.47
N SER A 19 10.31 -12.06 -14.51
CA SER A 19 11.16 -11.48 -13.47
C SER A 19 10.37 -11.44 -12.15
N ALA A 20 10.89 -12.07 -11.11
CA ALA A 20 10.29 -12.07 -9.77
C ALA A 20 10.37 -10.69 -9.07
N GLN A 21 10.72 -9.64 -9.80
CA GLN A 21 11.07 -8.32 -9.29
C GLN A 21 9.86 -7.37 -9.10
N ASP A 22 8.67 -7.71 -9.61
CA ASP A 22 7.52 -6.80 -9.66
C ASP A 22 6.50 -7.02 -8.51
N ARG A 23 6.92 -7.53 -7.37
CA ARG A 23 6.01 -7.76 -6.24
C ARG A 23 5.73 -6.51 -5.39
N CYS A 24 6.52 -5.46 -5.53
CA CYS A 24 6.32 -4.20 -4.81
C CYS A 24 6.07 -3.07 -5.82
N THR A 25 4.81 -2.71 -6.00
CA THR A 25 4.38 -1.67 -6.95
C THR A 25 4.79 -0.26 -6.52
N ALA A 26 5.08 -0.03 -5.23
CA ALA A 26 5.42 1.28 -4.69
C ALA A 26 6.56 1.98 -5.44
N HIS A 27 7.63 1.24 -5.79
CA HIS A 27 8.77 1.79 -6.54
C HIS A 27 8.36 2.21 -7.97
N THR A 28 7.65 1.34 -8.67
CA THR A 28 7.20 1.59 -10.05
C THR A 28 6.20 2.74 -10.12
N LEU A 29 5.24 2.79 -9.18
CA LEU A 29 4.28 3.88 -9.07
C LEU A 29 4.97 5.21 -8.78
N THR A 30 5.91 5.22 -7.85
CA THR A 30 6.68 6.43 -7.54
C THR A 30 7.51 6.90 -8.73
N GLN A 31 8.15 5.98 -9.47
CA GLN A 31 8.89 6.35 -10.70
C GLN A 31 7.97 6.94 -11.76
N ARG A 32 6.78 6.36 -11.97
CA ARG A 32 5.78 6.89 -12.91
C ARG A 32 5.38 8.31 -12.51
N PHE A 33 5.00 8.52 -11.26
CA PHE A 33 4.66 9.83 -10.72
C PHE A 33 5.77 10.86 -10.94
N LEU A 34 7.02 10.52 -10.60
CA LEU A 34 8.17 11.41 -10.78
C LEU A 34 8.39 11.76 -12.26
N ASN A 35 8.23 10.80 -13.18
CA ASN A 35 8.32 11.03 -14.63
C ASN A 35 7.23 11.99 -15.12
N GLU A 36 5.99 11.81 -14.69
CA GLU A 36 4.86 12.68 -15.06
C GLU A 36 5.05 14.11 -14.58
N GLN A 37 5.71 14.30 -13.44
CA GLN A 37 6.07 15.61 -12.90
C GLN A 37 7.37 16.18 -13.49
N GLY A 38 8.04 15.47 -14.41
CA GLY A 38 9.33 15.89 -14.97
C GLY A 38 10.47 15.90 -13.95
N LEU A 39 10.34 15.12 -12.86
CA LEU A 39 11.32 15.04 -11.78
C LEU A 39 12.28 13.86 -12.01
N SER A 40 13.43 13.89 -11.31
CA SER A 40 14.40 12.79 -11.36
C SER A 40 13.81 11.50 -10.79
N THR A 41 13.92 10.40 -11.53
CA THR A 41 13.49 9.06 -11.11
C THR A 41 14.51 8.33 -10.24
N ASP A 42 15.62 8.96 -9.88
CA ASP A 42 16.60 8.41 -8.93
C ASP A 42 16.06 8.54 -7.50
N ILE A 43 15.20 7.58 -7.14
CA ILE A 43 14.54 7.51 -5.84
C ILE A 43 15.57 7.41 -4.70
N GLY A 44 16.64 6.64 -4.88
CA GLY A 44 17.70 6.52 -3.87
C GLY A 44 18.29 7.87 -3.52
N ARG A 45 18.68 8.65 -4.53
CA ARG A 45 19.21 10.00 -4.34
C ARG A 45 18.16 11.00 -3.81
N ALA A 46 16.88 10.79 -4.13
CA ALA A 46 15.80 11.61 -3.59
C ALA A 46 15.58 11.32 -2.10
N LEU A 47 15.63 10.06 -1.68
CA LEU A 47 15.55 9.64 -0.27
C LEU A 47 16.74 10.18 0.55
N ASP A 48 17.95 10.17 0.00
CA ASP A 48 19.15 10.73 0.66
C ASP A 48 19.05 12.24 0.95
N LYS A 49 18.21 12.94 0.21
CA LYS A 49 17.95 14.39 0.40
C LYS A 49 16.83 14.68 1.40
N LEU A 50 16.08 13.66 1.81
CA LEU A 50 15.13 13.87 2.90
C LEU A 50 15.92 14.35 4.11
N PRO A 51 15.46 15.41 4.80
CA PRO A 51 16.10 15.83 6.02
C PRO A 51 16.17 14.60 6.91
N ALA A 52 17.39 14.22 7.32
CA ALA A 52 17.60 13.18 8.31
C ALA A 52 16.68 13.55 9.45
N GLY A 53 15.57 12.78 9.56
CA GLY A 53 14.46 13.20 10.38
C GLY A 53 15.01 13.61 11.72
N GLN A 54 14.55 14.71 12.23
CA GLN A 54 14.73 15.03 13.62
C GLN A 54 13.92 13.99 14.40
N LEU A 55 14.38 12.73 14.31
CA LEU A 55 14.00 11.70 15.25
C LEU A 55 14.44 12.24 16.59
N LYS A 56 13.50 12.90 17.27
CA LYS A 56 13.70 13.28 18.68
C LYS A 56 13.93 11.94 19.38
N ALA A 57 15.20 11.61 19.59
CA ALA A 57 15.56 10.44 20.34
C ALA A 57 14.77 10.50 21.66
N GLY A 58 13.90 9.51 21.90
CA GLY A 58 13.19 9.30 23.15
C GLY A 58 11.74 9.79 23.25
N GLY A 59 11.08 10.24 22.18
CA GLY A 59 9.63 10.53 22.18
C GLY A 59 8.80 9.38 21.62
N SER A 60 7.62 9.11 22.21
CA SER A 60 6.57 8.32 21.54
C SER A 60 5.84 9.22 20.56
N LEU A 61 5.64 8.75 19.33
CA LEU A 61 4.85 9.44 18.31
C LEU A 61 3.50 8.73 18.18
N THR A 62 2.41 9.48 18.35
CA THR A 62 1.06 8.98 18.04
C THR A 62 0.61 9.55 16.69
N VAL A 63 0.22 8.67 15.77
CA VAL A 63 -0.23 9.01 14.42
C VAL A 63 -1.74 8.79 14.33
N PRO A 64 -2.55 9.85 14.15
CA PRO A 64 -3.96 9.72 13.88
C PRO A 64 -4.18 9.09 12.48
N VAL A 65 -5.03 8.09 12.40
CA VAL A 65 -5.35 7.37 11.16
C VAL A 65 -6.79 7.64 10.76
N ALA A 66 -6.99 8.04 9.51
CA ALA A 66 -8.28 8.10 8.86
C ALA A 66 -8.40 6.93 7.88
N VAL A 67 -9.40 6.07 8.07
CA VAL A 67 -9.65 4.92 7.20
C VAL A 67 -10.85 5.20 6.32
N HIS A 68 -10.67 5.09 5.01
CA HIS A 68 -11.65 5.36 3.98
C HIS A 68 -12.05 4.05 3.29
N VAL A 69 -13.21 3.50 3.64
CA VAL A 69 -13.76 2.31 2.98
C VAL A 69 -14.51 2.75 1.74
N VAL A 70 -14.00 2.39 0.56
CA VAL A 70 -14.62 2.63 -0.75
C VAL A 70 -15.13 1.29 -1.26
N TRP A 71 -16.44 1.13 -1.42
CA TRP A 71 -17.06 -0.16 -1.66
C TRP A 71 -18.13 -0.10 -2.76
N ASN A 72 -18.19 -1.13 -3.59
CA ASN A 72 -19.25 -1.33 -4.58
C ASN A 72 -20.31 -2.30 -4.05
N ILE A 73 -19.88 -3.47 -3.59
CA ILE A 73 -20.75 -4.52 -3.04
C ILE A 73 -20.56 -4.66 -1.53
N SER A 74 -21.56 -5.24 -0.86
CA SER A 74 -21.57 -5.34 0.61
C SER A 74 -20.38 -6.10 1.22
N ALA A 75 -19.76 -7.00 0.47
CA ALA A 75 -18.58 -7.74 0.93
C ALA A 75 -17.35 -6.83 1.10
N GLU A 76 -17.22 -5.79 0.29
CA GLU A 76 -16.13 -4.81 0.34
C GLU A 76 -16.31 -3.79 1.47
N ASN A 77 -17.56 -3.65 1.98
CA ASN A 77 -17.86 -2.75 3.09
C ASN A 77 -17.44 -3.39 4.42
N VAL A 78 -16.12 -3.53 4.60
CA VAL A 78 -15.53 -4.22 5.75
C VAL A 78 -15.98 -3.67 7.08
N PRO A 79 -16.27 -4.53 8.10
CA PRO A 79 -16.73 -4.09 9.42
C PRO A 79 -15.69 -3.23 10.16
N ASP A 80 -16.16 -2.33 11.02
CA ASP A 80 -15.28 -1.53 11.89
C ASP A 80 -14.36 -2.42 12.76
N ALA A 81 -14.85 -3.57 13.21
CA ALA A 81 -14.06 -4.51 13.99
C ALA A 81 -12.79 -4.98 13.26
N THR A 82 -12.87 -5.24 11.95
CA THR A 82 -11.73 -5.63 11.12
C THR A 82 -10.72 -4.48 11.00
N ILE A 83 -11.20 -3.24 10.88
CA ILE A 83 -10.35 -2.05 10.81
C ILE A 83 -9.66 -1.81 12.15
N ILE A 84 -10.37 -1.97 13.27
CA ILE A 84 -9.80 -1.85 14.62
C ILE A 84 -8.71 -2.91 14.84
N ASP A 85 -8.94 -4.14 14.41
CA ASP A 85 -7.96 -5.23 14.49
C ASP A 85 -6.71 -4.95 13.63
N MET A 86 -6.89 -4.40 12.43
CA MET A 86 -5.78 -3.94 11.57
C MET A 86 -4.91 -2.90 12.30
N ILE A 87 -5.52 -1.90 12.95
CA ILE A 87 -4.76 -0.88 13.70
C ILE A 87 -4.06 -1.50 14.92
N ALA A 88 -4.71 -2.42 15.62
CA ALA A 88 -4.10 -3.15 16.75
C ALA A 88 -2.86 -3.91 16.27
N THR A 89 -2.96 -4.60 15.16
CA THR A 89 -1.88 -5.33 14.50
C THR A 89 -0.70 -4.44 14.10
N MET A 90 -0.98 -3.31 13.45
CA MET A 90 0.07 -2.34 13.14
C MET A 90 0.82 -1.90 14.40
N ASN A 91 0.11 -1.70 15.51
CA ASN A 91 0.73 -1.33 16.77
C ASN A 91 1.59 -2.45 17.36
N GLU A 92 1.14 -3.72 17.28
CA GLU A 92 1.95 -4.86 17.72
C GLU A 92 3.27 -4.92 16.93
N ASP A 93 3.21 -4.78 15.61
CA ASP A 93 4.37 -4.85 14.73
C ASP A 93 5.35 -3.70 15.00
N TYR A 94 4.85 -2.47 15.09
CA TYR A 94 5.68 -1.28 15.32
C TYR A 94 6.23 -1.19 16.74
N GLN A 95 5.66 -1.92 17.69
CA GLN A 95 6.14 -2.01 19.07
C GLN A 95 6.98 -3.27 19.33
N GLY A 96 7.17 -4.12 18.32
CA GLY A 96 7.92 -5.37 18.44
C GLY A 96 7.26 -6.37 19.38
N LEU A 97 5.93 -6.36 19.48
CA LEU A 97 5.12 -7.25 20.30
C LEU A 97 4.57 -8.43 19.52
N ASN A 98 4.74 -8.45 18.20
CA ASN A 98 4.33 -9.55 17.32
C ASN A 98 5.10 -10.83 17.67
N PRO A 99 4.45 -12.02 17.58
CA PRO A 99 5.03 -13.29 18.02
C PRO A 99 6.35 -13.68 17.34
N ASP A 100 6.55 -13.21 16.11
CA ASP A 100 7.74 -13.52 15.29
C ASP A 100 8.87 -12.49 15.46
N PHE A 101 8.70 -11.42 16.22
CA PHE A 101 9.74 -10.40 16.46
C PHE A 101 11.04 -11.04 16.99
N GLY A 102 10.93 -12.05 17.85
CA GLY A 102 12.09 -12.78 18.40
C GLY A 102 12.70 -13.81 17.45
N THR A 103 12.11 -14.08 16.29
CA THR A 103 12.58 -15.13 15.34
C THR A 103 13.56 -14.63 14.29
N VAL A 104 13.95 -13.35 14.36
CA VAL A 104 14.92 -12.73 13.45
C VAL A 104 16.24 -13.49 13.46
N ARG A 105 16.79 -13.76 12.29
CA ARG A 105 18.09 -14.41 12.14
C ARG A 105 19.17 -13.67 12.93
N ALA A 106 20.05 -14.39 13.62
CA ALA A 106 21.08 -13.83 14.49
C ALA A 106 21.92 -12.69 13.81
N THR A 107 22.16 -12.80 12.50
CA THR A 107 22.88 -11.80 11.72
C THR A 107 22.21 -10.43 11.71
N PHE A 108 20.87 -10.39 11.86
CA PHE A 108 20.07 -9.16 11.79
C PHE A 108 19.58 -8.67 13.16
N THR A 109 19.86 -9.39 14.24
CA THR A 109 19.41 -9.02 15.60
C THR A 109 19.88 -7.61 16.00
N GLY A 110 21.10 -7.24 15.59
CA GLY A 110 21.63 -5.90 15.86
C GLY A 110 20.98 -4.77 15.04
N ALA A 111 20.18 -5.11 14.03
CA ALA A 111 19.45 -4.17 13.19
C ALA A 111 17.96 -4.09 13.56
N GLN A 112 17.49 -4.91 14.49
CA GLN A 112 16.13 -4.79 15.01
C GLN A 112 15.95 -3.46 15.73
N GLY A 113 14.80 -2.83 15.51
CA GLY A 113 14.46 -1.57 16.17
C GLY A 113 12.96 -1.51 16.44
N VAL A 114 12.61 -0.80 17.49
CA VAL A 114 11.23 -0.44 17.82
C VAL A 114 11.12 1.08 17.64
N PRO A 115 10.41 1.55 16.61
CA PRO A 115 10.38 2.98 16.27
C PRO A 115 9.60 3.83 17.26
N ASN A 116 8.91 3.23 18.24
CA ASN A 116 8.10 3.89 19.26
C ASN A 116 6.98 4.77 18.66
N ILE A 117 6.35 4.24 17.61
CA ILE A 117 5.20 4.85 16.92
C ILE A 117 3.94 4.08 17.32
N THR A 118 2.88 4.83 17.63
CA THR A 118 1.56 4.29 17.93
C THR A 118 0.55 4.86 16.93
N PHE A 119 -0.25 4.00 16.34
CA PHE A 119 -1.36 4.39 15.45
C PHE A 119 -2.66 4.37 16.22
N CYS A 120 -3.52 5.36 16.02
CA CYS A 120 -4.86 5.39 16.58
C CYS A 120 -5.86 5.89 15.54
N LEU A 121 -7.07 5.32 15.51
CA LEU A 121 -8.13 5.90 14.71
C LEU A 121 -8.40 7.34 15.16
N ALA A 122 -8.54 8.25 14.20
CA ALA A 122 -8.82 9.64 14.47
C ALA A 122 -10.13 9.80 15.24
N GLN A 123 -10.11 10.62 16.29
CA GLN A 123 -11.29 10.91 17.13
C GLN A 123 -11.94 12.25 16.79
N ILE A 124 -11.25 13.08 16.04
CA ILE A 124 -11.70 14.39 15.56
C ILE A 124 -11.54 14.40 14.04
N ASP A 125 -12.55 14.83 13.31
CA ASP A 125 -12.52 15.00 11.86
C ASP A 125 -11.86 16.35 11.46
N PRO A 126 -11.58 16.61 10.18
CA PRO A 126 -10.97 17.87 9.73
C PRO A 126 -11.85 19.12 10.03
N ASN A 127 -13.13 18.95 10.34
CA ASN A 127 -14.04 20.04 10.70
C ASN A 127 -14.13 20.27 12.22
N GLY A 128 -13.39 19.47 13.02
CA GLY A 128 -13.39 19.57 14.47
C GLY A 128 -14.50 18.77 15.16
N ASN A 129 -15.24 17.92 14.45
CA ASN A 129 -16.30 17.10 15.02
C ASN A 129 -15.76 15.75 15.50
N ALA A 130 -16.44 15.17 16.50
CA ALA A 130 -16.15 13.82 16.96
C ALA A 130 -16.41 12.79 15.85
N THR A 131 -15.51 11.81 15.71
CA THR A 131 -15.56 10.78 14.66
C THR A 131 -15.03 9.44 15.17
N THR A 132 -15.33 8.36 14.44
CA THR A 132 -14.71 7.04 14.62
C THR A 132 -13.37 6.91 13.87
N GLY A 133 -13.01 7.90 13.04
CA GLY A 133 -11.85 7.79 12.13
C GLY A 133 -12.10 6.91 10.91
N ILE A 134 -13.33 6.43 10.72
CA ILE A 134 -13.70 5.55 9.60
C ILE A 134 -14.78 6.25 8.77
N THR A 135 -14.53 6.41 7.47
CA THR A 135 -15.49 6.91 6.50
C THR A 135 -15.90 5.79 5.53
N ARG A 136 -17.09 5.90 4.94
CA ARG A 136 -17.63 4.89 4.02
C ARG A 136 -18.24 5.56 2.81
N THR A 137 -17.76 5.20 1.63
CA THR A 137 -18.23 5.74 0.35
C THR A 137 -18.61 4.60 -0.56
N GLN A 138 -19.87 4.58 -1.01
CA GLN A 138 -20.28 3.63 -2.02
C GLN A 138 -19.89 4.18 -3.40
N THR A 139 -19.26 3.31 -4.22
CA THR A 139 -18.88 3.62 -5.60
C THR A 139 -19.65 2.75 -6.60
N SER A 140 -19.71 3.20 -7.86
CA SER A 140 -20.15 2.38 -8.99
C SER A 140 -19.03 1.55 -9.61
N ASP A 141 -17.78 1.86 -9.25
CA ASP A 141 -16.60 1.18 -9.80
C ASP A 141 -16.47 -0.19 -9.17
N THR A 142 -16.33 -1.22 -10.00
CA THR A 142 -16.33 -2.62 -9.56
C THR A 142 -15.01 -3.00 -8.87
N TRP A 143 -13.92 -2.41 -9.32
CA TRP A 143 -12.56 -2.51 -8.76
C TRP A 143 -11.74 -1.32 -9.23
N PHE A 144 -10.55 -1.15 -8.68
CA PHE A 144 -9.56 -0.16 -9.11
C PHE A 144 -8.32 -0.86 -9.65
N ASP A 145 -7.94 -0.53 -10.90
CA ASP A 145 -6.71 -1.03 -11.50
C ASP A 145 -5.51 -0.28 -10.90
N PRO A 146 -4.57 -0.98 -10.23
CA PRO A 146 -3.44 -0.32 -9.57
C PRO A 146 -2.47 0.36 -10.54
N ASP A 147 -2.56 0.04 -11.85
CA ASP A 147 -1.72 0.63 -12.88
C ASP A 147 -2.38 1.78 -13.64
N LEU A 148 -3.70 1.73 -13.82
CA LEU A 148 -4.44 2.70 -14.63
C LEU A 148 -5.29 3.67 -13.79
N GLU A 149 -5.79 3.21 -12.64
CA GLU A 149 -6.73 3.90 -11.76
C GLU A 149 -6.14 4.09 -10.34
N THR A 150 -4.82 4.24 -10.28
CA THR A 150 -4.01 4.24 -9.05
C THR A 150 -4.52 5.17 -7.95
N ASN A 151 -5.22 6.25 -8.30
CA ASN A 151 -5.66 7.28 -7.37
C ASN A 151 -7.17 7.57 -7.44
N ASP A 152 -7.95 6.83 -8.21
CA ASP A 152 -9.36 7.15 -8.43
C ASP A 152 -10.20 7.00 -7.15
N MET A 153 -9.89 6.00 -6.31
CA MET A 153 -10.51 5.84 -4.99
C MET A 153 -10.25 7.01 -4.04
N LYS A 154 -9.26 7.86 -4.36
CA LYS A 154 -8.87 9.02 -3.52
C LYS A 154 -9.61 10.31 -3.87
N SER A 155 -10.60 10.25 -4.74
CA SER A 155 -11.37 11.41 -5.17
C SER A 155 -12.78 11.06 -5.61
N ALA A 156 -13.71 12.03 -5.52
CA ALA A 156 -15.05 11.88 -6.10
C ALA A 156 -14.98 11.94 -7.64
N PRO A 157 -15.87 11.23 -8.39
CA PRO A 157 -17.00 10.45 -7.87
C PRO A 157 -16.67 9.02 -7.45
N SER A 158 -15.50 8.48 -7.83
CA SER A 158 -15.13 7.08 -7.63
C SER A 158 -14.82 6.72 -6.18
N GLY A 159 -14.42 7.69 -5.37
CA GLY A 159 -14.05 7.48 -3.98
C GLY A 159 -14.20 8.74 -3.13
N ILE A 160 -13.30 8.91 -2.18
CA ILE A 160 -13.31 10.01 -1.22
C ILE A 160 -11.92 10.64 -1.08
N ALA A 161 -11.88 11.97 -1.03
CA ALA A 161 -10.65 12.72 -0.81
C ALA A 161 -10.02 12.41 0.56
N PRO A 162 -8.68 12.51 0.69
CA PRO A 162 -8.01 12.35 1.97
C PRO A 162 -8.48 13.39 2.97
N TRP A 163 -8.38 13.07 4.23
CA TRP A 163 -8.28 14.07 5.27
C TRP A 163 -6.89 14.71 5.20
N ASP A 164 -6.74 15.90 5.76
CA ASP A 164 -5.48 16.66 5.72
C ASP A 164 -4.24 15.75 5.92
N PRO A 165 -3.42 15.49 4.88
CA PRO A 165 -2.32 14.54 4.97
C PRO A 165 -1.18 14.99 5.89
N ASP A 166 -1.12 16.26 6.27
CA ASP A 166 -0.17 16.77 7.26
C ASP A 166 -0.59 16.42 8.69
N SER A 167 -1.87 16.06 8.89
CA SER A 167 -2.44 15.79 10.20
C SER A 167 -2.87 14.33 10.40
N TYR A 168 -3.16 13.60 9.31
CA TYR A 168 -3.69 12.24 9.35
C TYR A 168 -2.94 11.31 8.40
N LEU A 169 -2.67 10.09 8.84
CA LEU A 169 -2.36 9.00 7.92
C LEU A 169 -3.67 8.52 7.28
N ASN A 170 -3.80 8.70 5.97
CA ASN A 170 -4.96 8.25 5.22
C ASN A 170 -4.75 6.82 4.70
N ILE A 171 -5.72 5.93 4.93
CA ILE A 171 -5.73 4.56 4.43
C ILE A 171 -7.04 4.33 3.67
N TRP A 172 -6.95 3.97 2.38
CA TRP A 172 -8.11 3.54 1.59
C TRP A 172 -8.17 2.04 1.55
N ILE A 173 -9.36 1.49 1.80
CA ILE A 173 -9.67 0.07 1.68
C ILE A 173 -10.68 -0.06 0.54
N CYS A 174 -10.33 -0.78 -0.52
CA CYS A 174 -11.16 -0.97 -1.72
C CYS A 174 -10.82 -2.30 -2.40
N ASP A 175 -11.56 -2.67 -3.44
CA ASP A 175 -11.19 -3.78 -4.31
C ASP A 175 -10.09 -3.33 -5.29
N ILE A 176 -8.93 -3.99 -5.24
CA ILE A 176 -7.79 -3.77 -6.13
C ILE A 176 -7.67 -4.96 -7.06
N ALA A 177 -8.05 -4.81 -8.30
CA ALA A 177 -7.94 -5.87 -9.28
C ALA A 177 -7.20 -5.39 -10.53
N SER A 178 -6.25 -6.19 -11.00
CA SER A 178 -5.59 -5.93 -12.27
C SER A 178 -6.47 -6.44 -13.42
N GLY A 179 -6.98 -5.54 -14.25
CA GLY A 179 -7.71 -5.87 -15.48
C GLY A 179 -6.85 -6.54 -16.54
N LEU A 180 -5.54 -6.55 -16.41
CA LEU A 180 -4.60 -7.08 -17.41
C LEU A 180 -4.29 -8.58 -17.27
N GLY A 181 -4.97 -9.29 -16.38
CA GLY A 181 -4.98 -10.76 -16.33
C GLY A 181 -3.64 -11.45 -16.08
N GLY A 182 -2.67 -10.74 -15.51
CA GLY A 182 -1.30 -11.25 -15.31
C GLY A 182 -1.11 -12.23 -14.15
N GLY A 183 -2.16 -12.58 -13.42
CA GLY A 183 -2.07 -13.50 -12.28
C GLY A 183 -1.29 -12.95 -11.07
N LEU A 184 -0.91 -11.69 -11.09
CA LEU A 184 -0.31 -10.99 -9.96
C LEU A 184 -1.43 -10.34 -9.14
N ILE A 185 -1.41 -10.56 -7.85
CA ILE A 185 -2.34 -9.95 -6.90
C ILE A 185 -1.64 -8.77 -6.25
N THR A 186 -2.19 -7.57 -6.41
CA THR A 186 -1.77 -6.39 -5.66
C THR A 186 -2.58 -6.32 -4.37
N THR A 187 -1.93 -6.53 -3.24
CA THR A 187 -2.58 -6.51 -1.92
C THR A 187 -2.63 -5.11 -1.29
N GLY A 188 -1.88 -4.19 -1.84
CA GLY A 188 -1.84 -2.80 -1.43
C GLY A 188 -0.63 -2.07 -1.97
N TYR A 189 -0.66 -0.74 -1.90
CA TYR A 189 0.43 0.12 -2.33
C TYR A 189 0.42 1.47 -1.61
N ALA A 190 1.57 2.13 -1.66
CA ALA A 190 1.76 3.51 -1.26
C ALA A 190 2.84 4.14 -2.14
N TYR A 191 2.89 5.45 -2.19
CA TYR A 191 4.02 6.15 -2.80
C TYR A 191 5.16 6.31 -1.79
N LEU A 192 6.39 6.35 -2.30
CA LEU A 192 7.54 6.72 -1.48
C LEU A 192 7.54 8.24 -1.21
N PRO A 193 8.08 8.69 -0.06
CA PRO A 193 8.00 10.08 0.38
C PRO A 193 9.00 11.00 -0.37
N VAL A 194 8.90 11.06 -1.69
CA VAL A 194 9.80 11.82 -2.58
C VAL A 194 9.00 12.67 -3.58
N GLY A 195 9.63 13.67 -4.18
CA GLY A 195 9.06 14.45 -5.28
C GLY A 195 7.82 15.26 -4.94
N GLY A 196 7.65 15.70 -3.68
CA GLY A 196 6.47 16.43 -3.23
C GLY A 196 5.26 15.55 -2.95
N MET A 197 5.46 14.23 -2.80
CA MET A 197 4.40 13.30 -2.47
C MET A 197 3.85 13.51 -1.05
N VAL A 198 4.75 13.76 -0.09
CA VAL A 198 4.37 13.99 1.32
C VAL A 198 3.43 15.18 1.42
N GLY A 199 2.28 14.99 2.06
CA GLY A 199 1.25 16.00 2.21
C GLY A 199 0.41 16.28 0.95
N SER A 200 0.60 15.51 -0.13
CA SER A 200 -0.21 15.64 -1.34
C SER A 200 -1.57 14.96 -1.20
N ASN A 201 -2.53 15.31 -2.06
CA ASN A 201 -3.88 14.70 -2.07
C ASN A 201 -3.90 13.20 -2.42
N ILE A 202 -2.77 12.63 -2.82
CA ILE A 202 -2.63 11.21 -3.11
C ILE A 202 -1.71 10.51 -2.12
N ASP A 203 -1.22 11.22 -1.11
CA ASP A 203 -0.44 10.64 -0.02
C ASP A 203 -1.29 9.72 0.85
N GLY A 204 -0.74 8.57 1.20
CA GLY A 204 -1.40 7.55 2.01
C GLY A 204 -1.28 6.14 1.42
N ILE A 205 -1.98 5.21 2.03
CA ILE A 205 -1.90 3.78 1.75
C ILE A 205 -3.21 3.32 1.12
N VAL A 206 -3.13 2.50 0.07
CA VAL A 206 -4.28 1.77 -0.50
C VAL A 206 -4.11 0.29 -0.18
N ILE A 207 -5.15 -0.34 0.37
CA ILE A 207 -5.15 -1.74 0.79
C ILE A 207 -6.33 -2.45 0.12
N ASP A 208 -6.07 -3.63 -0.42
CA ASP A 208 -7.12 -4.51 -0.93
C ASP A 208 -7.96 -5.07 0.22
N TYR A 209 -9.29 -4.98 0.10
CA TYR A 209 -10.23 -5.40 1.15
C TYR A 209 -10.16 -6.89 1.48
N ASN A 210 -9.76 -7.71 0.50
CA ASN A 210 -9.78 -9.17 0.60
C ASN A 210 -8.44 -9.74 1.10
N TYR A 211 -7.31 -9.14 0.70
CA TYR A 211 -5.98 -9.68 0.98
C TYR A 211 -5.18 -8.89 2.01
N GLY A 212 -5.45 -7.61 2.16
CA GLY A 212 -4.68 -6.73 3.04
C GLY A 212 -5.13 -6.73 4.50
N LEU A 213 -6.29 -7.31 4.80
CA LEU A 213 -6.96 -7.21 6.10
C LEU A 213 -7.09 -8.54 6.84
N ASP A 214 -6.58 -9.65 6.27
CA ASP A 214 -6.76 -10.98 6.86
C ASP A 214 -5.88 -11.19 8.10
N ALA A 215 -6.46 -10.98 9.28
CA ALA A 215 -5.86 -11.34 10.56
C ALA A 215 -5.66 -12.86 10.71
N GLY A 216 -6.35 -13.68 9.89
CA GLY A 216 -6.23 -15.15 9.90
C GLY A 216 -4.91 -15.67 9.33
N ALA A 217 -4.19 -14.89 8.54
CA ALA A 217 -2.89 -15.27 7.98
C ALA A 217 -1.75 -15.37 9.02
N ARG A 218 -1.99 -14.94 10.25
CA ARG A 218 -0.99 -14.96 11.34
C ARG A 218 -0.92 -16.25 12.14
N THR A 219 -1.83 -17.18 11.91
CA THR A 219 -1.90 -18.44 12.67
C THR A 219 -1.33 -19.63 11.90
N ALA A 220 -0.62 -19.41 10.79
CA ALA A 220 0.00 -20.46 9.97
C ALA A 220 1.50 -20.57 10.19
#